data_63578a5df0e5c2ff0497da849796d907
#
_entry.id   63578a5df0e5c2ff0497da849796d907
#
_cell.length_a   1.000
_cell.length_b   1.000
_cell.length_c   1.000
_cell.angle_alpha   90.00
_cell.angle_beta   90.00
_cell.angle_gamma   90.00
#
_symmetry.space_group_name_H-M   'P 1'
#
loop_
_entity.id
_entity.type
_entity.pdbx_description
1 polymer ?
#
loop_
_entity_poly.entity_id
_entity_poly.type
_entity_poly.pdbx_seq_one_letter_code
_entity_poly.pdbx_strand_id
1 'polypeptide(L)'
;GLGDVYKRQVYQVKLEGARQAAYRTFVIAGVRDPLMIQQLPQIENEAVEQVARYYSDVSREDYQINFFNYGINGVLGDLEPVQTLPHEVGLLFEVVAKTQEMADMLCATLRSTILHFGYEGRKSTAGNLAFPFAPSDVSFGPVYEFSVYHLMDLDPEEICGLFPVERLDWRTYEKREIV
;
A
#
# COMPACT_ATOMS: atom_id res chain seq x y z
N GLY A 1 -5.80 -40.90 -20.10
CA GLY A 1 -4.50 -40.38 -19.83
C GLY A 1 -4.32 -39.06 -20.59
N LEU A 2 -4.33 -37.97 -19.90
CA LEU A 2 -3.95 -36.67 -20.48
C LEU A 2 -2.42 -36.68 -20.55
N GLY A 3 -1.88 -36.96 -21.73
CA GLY A 3 -0.46 -36.79 -22.00
C GLY A 3 -0.12 -35.31 -22.00
N ASP A 4 0.65 -34.89 -21.02
CA ASP A 4 1.29 -33.58 -21.07
C ASP A 4 2.23 -33.56 -22.28
N VAL A 5 1.83 -32.79 -23.30
CA VAL A 5 2.71 -32.52 -24.44
C VAL A 5 3.71 -31.49 -24.01
N TYR A 6 4.87 -31.93 -23.53
CA TYR A 6 6.00 -31.02 -23.31
C TYR A 6 6.49 -30.48 -24.66
N LYS A 7 6.02 -29.28 -25.01
CA LYS A 7 6.69 -28.51 -26.07
C LYS A 7 8.07 -28.08 -25.56
N ARG A 8 9.12 -28.32 -26.32
CA ARG A 8 10.42 -27.72 -26.09
C ARG A 8 10.23 -26.20 -26.01
N GLN A 9 10.41 -25.63 -24.83
CA GLN A 9 10.36 -24.19 -24.62
C GLN A 9 11.77 -23.62 -24.79
N VAL A 10 11.85 -22.36 -25.22
CA VAL A 10 13.10 -21.60 -25.19
C VAL A 10 13.52 -21.48 -23.71
N TYR A 11 14.81 -21.64 -23.46
CA TYR A 11 15.33 -21.47 -22.12
C TYR A 11 15.28 -20.01 -21.75
N GLN A 12 14.60 -19.69 -20.65
CA GLN A 12 14.34 -18.31 -20.23
C GLN A 12 14.62 -18.13 -18.75
N VAL A 13 15.13 -16.96 -18.41
CA VAL A 13 15.18 -16.50 -17.03
C VAL A 13 14.23 -15.31 -16.85
N LYS A 14 13.59 -15.27 -15.72
CA LYS A 14 12.74 -14.17 -15.30
C LYS A 14 13.58 -13.15 -14.54
N LEU A 15 13.61 -11.93 -15.05
CA LEU A 15 14.25 -10.80 -14.40
C LEU A 15 13.19 -10.03 -13.61
N GLU A 16 13.42 -9.88 -12.32
CA GLU A 16 12.60 -9.06 -11.44
C GLU A 16 13.49 -8.09 -10.68
N GLY A 17 13.11 -6.83 -10.69
CA GLY A 17 13.79 -5.79 -9.93
C GLY A 17 12.78 -4.90 -9.24
N ALA A 18 13.15 -4.39 -8.07
CA ALA A 18 12.38 -3.41 -7.35
C ALA A 18 13.24 -2.19 -7.05
N ARG A 19 12.60 -1.02 -7.06
CA ARG A 19 13.23 0.22 -6.63
C ARG A 19 12.37 0.87 -5.55
N GLN A 20 13.00 1.63 -4.67
CA GLN A 20 12.28 2.49 -3.75
C GLN A 20 11.60 3.62 -4.53
N ALA A 21 10.29 3.76 -4.35
CA ALA A 21 9.48 4.74 -5.04
C ALA A 21 9.08 5.92 -4.14
N ALA A 22 8.76 5.65 -2.87
CA ALA A 22 8.21 6.62 -1.95
C ALA A 22 8.36 6.17 -0.49
N TYR A 23 7.68 6.88 0.41
CA TYR A 23 7.51 6.54 1.84
C TYR A 23 6.03 6.54 2.21
N ARG A 24 5.66 5.71 3.18
CA ARG A 24 4.27 5.51 3.60
C ARG A 24 4.09 5.82 5.08
N THR A 25 2.97 6.48 5.39
CA THR A 25 2.38 6.57 6.72
C THR A 25 0.92 6.20 6.62
N PHE A 26 0.39 5.42 7.56
CA PHE A 26 -1.00 5.01 7.54
C PHE A 26 -1.65 5.08 8.92
N VAL A 27 -2.98 5.06 8.91
CA VAL A 27 -3.84 5.04 10.10
C VAL A 27 -4.90 3.96 9.93
N ILE A 28 -5.21 3.25 11.01
CA ILE A 28 -6.36 2.34 11.11
C ILE A 28 -7.30 2.89 12.17
N ALA A 29 -8.58 2.98 11.83
CA ALA A 29 -9.62 3.43 12.74
C ALA A 29 -10.95 2.70 12.51
N GLY A 30 -11.75 2.58 13.56
CA GLY A 30 -13.14 2.12 13.47
C GLY A 30 -14.11 3.29 13.30
N VAL A 31 -15.10 3.13 12.43
CA VAL A 31 -16.23 4.06 12.28
C VAL A 31 -17.52 3.30 12.58
N ARG A 32 -18.33 3.81 13.52
CA ARG A 32 -19.55 3.14 14.00
C ARG A 32 -20.84 3.94 13.77
N ASP A 33 -20.74 5.26 13.63
CA ASP A 33 -21.91 6.11 13.40
C ASP A 33 -22.49 5.85 12.00
N PRO A 34 -23.73 5.38 11.87
CA PRO A 34 -24.35 5.09 10.58
C PRO A 34 -24.47 6.33 9.69
N LEU A 35 -24.61 7.54 10.26
CA LEU A 35 -24.66 8.79 9.49
C LEU A 35 -23.29 9.13 8.89
N MET A 36 -22.23 8.89 9.64
CA MET A 36 -20.88 9.05 9.13
C MET A 36 -20.59 8.03 8.04
N ILE A 37 -20.95 6.76 8.24
CA ILE A 37 -20.73 5.69 7.27
C ILE A 37 -21.42 6.01 5.93
N GLN A 38 -22.64 6.55 5.95
CA GLN A 38 -23.36 6.98 4.73
C GLN A 38 -22.66 8.12 4.00
N GLN A 39 -22.01 9.01 4.74
CA GLN A 39 -21.37 10.20 4.21
C GLN A 39 -19.85 10.02 3.99
N LEU A 40 -19.33 8.82 4.25
CA LEU A 40 -17.88 8.55 4.24
C LEU A 40 -17.18 8.99 2.96
N PRO A 41 -17.69 8.69 1.75
CA PRO A 41 -17.05 9.13 0.51
C PRO A 41 -16.96 10.65 0.36
N GLN A 42 -17.97 11.36 0.83
CA GLN A 42 -17.96 12.84 0.83
C GLN A 42 -16.94 13.36 1.84
N ILE A 43 -16.92 12.81 3.06
CA ILE A 43 -15.99 13.18 4.12
C ILE A 43 -14.53 12.98 3.68
N GLU A 44 -14.24 11.85 3.04
CA GLU A 44 -12.92 11.53 2.50
C GLU A 44 -12.47 12.54 1.45
N ASN A 45 -13.32 12.83 0.48
CA ASN A 45 -13.03 13.81 -0.57
C ASN A 45 -12.79 15.22 0.01
N GLU A 46 -13.65 15.67 0.91
CA GLU A 46 -13.52 16.97 1.53
C GLU A 46 -12.28 17.07 2.43
N ALA A 47 -11.93 15.99 3.13
CA ALA A 47 -10.72 15.91 3.95
C ALA A 47 -9.45 16.01 3.08
N VAL A 48 -9.41 15.30 1.95
CA VAL A 48 -8.31 15.41 0.97
C VAL A 48 -8.16 16.83 0.46
N GLU A 49 -9.26 17.47 0.09
CA GLU A 49 -9.23 18.88 -0.37
C GLU A 49 -8.81 19.84 0.74
N GLN A 50 -9.16 19.54 1.99
CA GLN A 50 -8.72 20.35 3.12
C GLN A 50 -7.22 20.22 3.37
N VAL A 51 -6.67 19.01 3.34
CA VAL A 51 -5.22 18.77 3.41
C VAL A 51 -4.49 19.54 2.32
N ALA A 52 -4.98 19.48 1.09
CA ALA A 52 -4.36 20.19 -0.02
C ALA A 52 -4.42 21.72 0.10
N ARG A 53 -5.46 22.25 0.71
CA ARG A 53 -5.52 23.69 1.02
C ARG A 53 -4.54 24.10 2.11
N TYR A 54 -4.35 23.26 3.14
CA TYR A 54 -3.38 23.53 4.20
C TYR A 54 -1.94 23.52 3.69
N TYR A 55 -1.63 22.62 2.77
CA TYR A 55 -0.30 22.43 2.19
C TYR A 55 -0.28 22.82 0.72
N SER A 56 -0.74 24.05 0.43
CA SER A 56 -0.82 24.58 -0.94
C SER A 56 0.54 24.77 -1.62
N ASP A 57 1.61 24.76 -0.86
CA ASP A 57 3.02 24.80 -1.30
C ASP A 57 3.57 23.40 -1.64
N VAL A 58 2.87 22.32 -1.27
CA VAL A 58 3.24 20.94 -1.63
C VAL A 58 2.50 20.55 -2.91
N SER A 59 3.27 20.15 -3.92
CA SER A 59 2.67 19.68 -5.18
C SER A 59 1.83 18.40 -4.97
N ARG A 60 0.67 18.33 -5.61
CA ARG A 60 -0.18 17.13 -5.63
C ARG A 60 0.50 15.92 -6.27
N GLU A 61 1.52 16.13 -7.09
CA GLU A 61 2.32 15.06 -7.68
C GLU A 61 3.34 14.45 -6.71
N ASP A 62 3.56 15.08 -5.56
CA ASP A 62 4.56 14.65 -4.58
C ASP A 62 3.99 13.69 -3.53
N TYR A 63 2.68 13.49 -3.53
CA TYR A 63 2.00 12.58 -2.61
C TYR A 63 0.72 11.98 -3.18
N GLN A 64 0.32 10.84 -2.61
CA GLN A 64 -0.93 10.16 -2.88
C GLN A 64 -1.63 9.83 -1.56
N ILE A 65 -2.95 10.00 -1.50
CA ILE A 65 -3.80 9.63 -0.37
C ILE A 65 -4.72 8.52 -0.85
N ASN A 66 -4.77 7.40 -0.12
CA ASN A 66 -5.62 6.25 -0.42
C ASN A 66 -6.48 5.92 0.79
N PHE A 67 -7.72 5.48 0.54
CA PHE A 67 -8.66 4.98 1.54
C PHE A 67 -9.03 3.53 1.22
N PHE A 68 -9.16 2.73 2.29
CA PHE A 68 -9.59 1.33 2.22
C PHE A 68 -10.68 1.14 3.27
N ASN A 69 -11.93 1.10 2.82
CA ASN A 69 -13.12 1.03 3.67
C ASN A 69 -13.56 -0.43 3.85
N TYR A 70 -12.88 -1.15 4.77
CA TYR A 70 -13.24 -2.53 5.07
C TYR A 70 -14.63 -2.61 5.68
N GLY A 71 -15.50 -3.41 5.05
CA GLY A 71 -16.93 -3.47 5.32
C GLY A 71 -17.79 -2.79 4.26
N ILE A 72 -17.18 -1.94 3.39
CA ILE A 72 -17.85 -1.33 2.23
C ILE A 72 -17.20 -1.87 0.95
N ASN A 73 -16.04 -1.34 0.59
CA ASN A 73 -15.37 -1.62 -0.68
C ASN A 73 -13.84 -1.82 -0.55
N GLY A 74 -13.32 -1.99 0.65
CA GLY A 74 -11.89 -2.06 0.91
C GLY A 74 -11.15 -3.23 0.27
N VAL A 75 -11.87 -4.25 -0.23
CA VAL A 75 -11.28 -5.43 -0.90
C VAL A 75 -11.43 -5.35 -2.41
N LEU A 76 -12.64 -5.09 -2.92
CA LEU A 76 -12.94 -5.11 -4.35
C LEU A 76 -13.00 -3.72 -5.00
N GLY A 77 -12.92 -2.64 -4.20
CA GLY A 77 -13.04 -1.29 -4.72
C GLY A 77 -14.36 -1.07 -5.46
N ASP A 78 -14.29 -0.52 -6.65
CA ASP A 78 -15.45 -0.23 -7.50
C ASP A 78 -16.15 -1.51 -8.05
N LEU A 79 -15.51 -2.68 -7.89
CA LEU A 79 -16.09 -3.96 -8.30
C LEU A 79 -16.98 -4.59 -7.21
N GLU A 80 -17.14 -3.94 -6.05
CA GLU A 80 -17.97 -4.45 -4.95
C GLU A 80 -19.45 -4.52 -5.36
N PRO A 81 -20.05 -5.73 -5.44
CA PRO A 81 -21.42 -5.89 -5.90
C PRO A 81 -22.48 -5.61 -4.83
N VAL A 82 -22.09 -5.63 -3.54
CA VAL A 82 -23.01 -5.52 -2.41
C VAL A 82 -23.05 -4.09 -1.91
N GLN A 83 -24.20 -3.45 -2.00
CA GLN A 83 -24.42 -2.04 -1.64
C GLN A 83 -25.19 -1.89 -0.32
N THR A 84 -24.93 -2.75 0.67
CA THR A 84 -25.60 -2.64 1.98
C THR A 84 -24.78 -1.80 2.95
N LEU A 85 -25.47 -0.96 3.73
CA LEU A 85 -24.81 -0.19 4.78
C LEU A 85 -24.28 -1.15 5.87
N PRO A 86 -22.97 -1.16 6.14
CA PRO A 86 -22.39 -2.03 7.15
C PRO A 86 -22.72 -1.54 8.57
N HIS A 87 -22.62 -2.46 9.52
CA HIS A 87 -22.78 -2.16 10.95
C HIS A 87 -21.65 -1.25 11.48
N GLU A 88 -20.44 -1.48 11.04
CA GLU A 88 -19.26 -0.66 11.31
C GLU A 88 -18.28 -0.79 10.15
N VAL A 89 -17.35 0.14 10.04
CA VAL A 89 -16.32 0.19 9.00
C VAL A 89 -14.95 0.21 9.64
N GLY A 90 -14.08 -0.67 9.17
CA GLY A 90 -12.64 -0.56 9.39
C GLY A 90 -12.06 0.41 8.35
N LEU A 91 -11.87 1.66 8.75
CA LEU A 91 -11.29 2.69 7.90
C LEU A 91 -9.77 2.62 8.02
N LEU A 92 -9.11 2.24 6.93
CA LEU A 92 -7.68 2.40 6.76
C LEU A 92 -7.45 3.50 5.73
N PHE A 93 -6.58 4.45 6.04
CA PHE A 93 -6.11 5.43 5.07
C PHE A 93 -4.60 5.60 5.19
N GLU A 94 -3.99 5.93 4.07
CA GLU A 94 -2.56 6.11 3.97
C GLU A 94 -2.18 7.35 3.18
N VAL A 95 -1.02 7.86 3.47
CA VAL A 95 -0.32 8.84 2.65
C VAL A 95 0.99 8.22 2.17
N VAL A 96 1.17 8.21 0.87
CA VAL A 96 2.43 7.83 0.21
C VAL A 96 3.04 9.10 -0.37
N ALA A 97 4.26 9.44 0.02
CA ALA A 97 4.91 10.70 -0.35
C ALA A 97 6.40 10.54 -0.63
N LYS A 98 7.02 11.55 -1.23
CA LYS A 98 8.45 11.53 -1.59
C LYS A 98 9.40 11.37 -0.41
N THR A 99 9.00 11.84 0.77
CA THR A 99 9.78 11.68 2.00
C THR A 99 8.90 11.18 3.16
N GLN A 100 9.51 10.57 4.15
CA GLN A 100 8.79 10.07 5.33
C GLN A 100 8.17 11.23 6.12
N GLU A 101 8.89 12.34 6.27
CA GLU A 101 8.41 13.52 6.99
C GLU A 101 7.15 14.10 6.33
N MET A 102 7.13 14.14 5.00
CA MET A 102 5.96 14.59 4.25
C MET A 102 4.78 13.63 4.44
N ALA A 103 5.01 12.32 4.35
CA ALA A 103 3.98 11.31 4.59
C ALA A 103 3.39 11.43 6.00
N ASP A 104 4.23 11.57 7.01
CA ASP A 104 3.83 11.72 8.42
C ASP A 104 3.00 12.99 8.63
N MET A 105 3.48 14.12 8.14
CA MET A 105 2.83 15.43 8.27
C MET A 105 1.43 15.45 7.63
N LEU A 106 1.34 15.00 6.38
CA LEU A 106 0.08 14.98 5.64
C LEU A 106 -0.91 13.97 6.26
N CYS A 107 -0.42 12.80 6.68
CA CYS A 107 -1.25 11.75 7.30
C CYS A 107 -1.81 12.21 8.65
N ALA A 108 -0.99 12.84 9.50
CA ALA A 108 -1.43 13.39 10.78
C ALA A 108 -2.51 14.46 10.61
N THR A 109 -2.36 15.32 9.60
CA THR A 109 -3.36 16.35 9.27
C THR A 109 -4.65 15.73 8.75
N LEU A 110 -4.55 14.75 7.84
CA LEU A 110 -5.70 14.01 7.33
C LEU A 110 -6.47 13.33 8.47
N ARG A 111 -5.77 12.62 9.36
CA ARG A 111 -6.34 11.97 10.54
C ARG A 111 -7.08 13.00 11.42
N SER A 112 -6.45 14.11 11.73
CA SER A 112 -7.07 15.15 12.56
C SER A 112 -8.32 15.73 11.89
N THR A 113 -8.27 15.95 10.59
CA THR A 113 -9.38 16.46 9.80
C THR A 113 -10.57 15.51 9.85
N ILE A 114 -10.38 14.21 9.58
CA ILE A 114 -11.46 13.21 9.60
C ILE A 114 -12.00 13.00 11.02
N LEU A 115 -11.10 12.94 12.02
CA LEU A 115 -11.47 12.78 13.43
C LEU A 115 -12.43 13.86 13.91
N HIS A 116 -12.22 15.09 13.48
CA HIS A 116 -13.02 16.25 13.91
C HIS A 116 -13.99 16.73 12.83
N PHE A 117 -14.13 16.01 11.73
CA PHE A 117 -14.97 16.41 10.61
C PHE A 117 -16.43 16.63 11.06
N GLY A 118 -17.00 17.78 10.66
CA GLY A 118 -18.40 18.11 10.91
C GLY A 118 -19.27 17.59 9.77
N TYR A 119 -20.12 16.61 10.02
CA TYR A 119 -21.09 16.11 9.04
C TYR A 119 -22.52 16.30 9.56
N GLU A 120 -23.48 16.30 8.65
CA GLU A 120 -24.88 16.49 8.99
C GLU A 120 -25.40 15.39 9.95
N GLY A 121 -26.02 15.80 11.04
CA GLY A 121 -26.55 14.89 12.06
C GLY A 121 -25.51 14.39 13.07
N ARG A 122 -24.25 14.83 13.00
CA ARG A 122 -23.22 14.50 13.99
C ARG A 122 -23.65 14.88 15.40
N LYS A 123 -23.53 13.95 16.34
CA LYS A 123 -23.87 14.17 17.77
C LYS A 123 -22.67 14.11 18.69
N SER A 124 -21.57 13.48 18.26
CA SER A 124 -20.37 13.33 19.07
C SER A 124 -19.56 14.63 19.14
N THR A 125 -19.08 14.97 20.33
CA THR A 125 -18.12 16.07 20.57
C THR A 125 -16.69 15.56 20.74
N ALA A 126 -16.49 14.27 20.98
CA ALA A 126 -15.18 13.68 21.28
C ALA A 126 -14.34 13.39 20.03
N GLY A 127 -14.98 12.94 18.97
CA GLY A 127 -14.31 12.56 17.70
C GLY A 127 -15.10 11.49 16.99
N ASN A 128 -14.78 11.29 15.70
CA ASN A 128 -15.53 10.40 14.83
C ASN A 128 -14.89 9.01 14.70
N LEU A 129 -13.62 8.86 15.11
CA LEU A 129 -12.80 7.70 14.87
C LEU A 129 -12.45 6.98 16.17
N ALA A 130 -12.52 5.65 16.16
CA ALA A 130 -12.06 4.79 17.23
C ALA A 130 -10.69 4.18 16.82
N PHE A 131 -9.62 4.63 17.49
CA PHE A 131 -8.28 4.12 17.24
C PHE A 131 -7.99 2.88 18.08
N PRO A 132 -7.45 1.79 17.50
CA PRO A 132 -7.12 0.58 18.25
C PRO A 132 -5.86 0.71 19.10
N PHE A 133 -4.99 1.69 18.81
CA PHE A 133 -3.74 1.92 19.52
C PHE A 133 -3.29 3.39 19.45
N ALA A 134 -2.30 3.72 20.29
CA ALA A 134 -1.65 5.02 20.30
C ALA A 134 -0.11 4.80 20.29
N PRO A 135 0.67 5.53 19.47
CA PRO A 135 0.20 6.53 18.51
C PRO A 135 -0.64 5.91 17.37
N SER A 136 -1.59 6.69 16.84
CA SER A 136 -2.50 6.22 15.79
C SER A 136 -1.90 6.29 14.38
N ASP A 137 -0.92 7.17 14.19
CA ASP A 137 -0.20 7.33 12.92
C ASP A 137 1.02 6.41 12.94
N VAL A 138 1.15 5.57 11.92
CA VAL A 138 2.24 4.60 11.81
C VAL A 138 3.10 4.95 10.62
N SER A 139 4.31 5.45 10.88
CA SER A 139 5.36 5.61 9.88
C SER A 139 5.83 4.24 9.43
N PHE A 140 5.40 3.80 8.24
CA PHE A 140 5.66 2.45 7.75
C PHE A 140 7.06 2.32 7.13
N GLY A 141 7.59 3.42 6.58
CA GLY A 141 8.87 3.43 5.90
C GLY A 141 8.78 3.39 4.38
N PRO A 142 9.82 2.89 3.70
CA PRO A 142 9.92 2.93 2.24
C PRO A 142 8.89 2.05 1.54
N VAL A 143 8.40 2.55 0.42
CA VAL A 143 7.52 1.84 -0.53
C VAL A 143 8.35 1.48 -1.76
N TYR A 144 8.19 0.25 -2.23
CA TYR A 144 8.90 -0.26 -3.38
C TYR A 144 7.92 -0.56 -4.52
N GLU A 145 8.39 -0.37 -5.74
CA GLU A 145 7.69 -0.76 -6.96
C GLU A 145 8.56 -1.65 -7.84
N PHE A 146 7.94 -2.47 -8.68
CA PHE A 146 8.68 -3.23 -9.68
C PHE A 146 9.27 -2.29 -10.72
N SER A 147 10.60 -2.34 -10.89
CA SER A 147 11.34 -1.58 -11.90
C SER A 147 11.70 -2.41 -13.13
N VAL A 148 11.80 -3.73 -12.94
CA VAL A 148 12.07 -4.69 -14.01
C VAL A 148 11.14 -5.89 -13.80
N TYR A 149 10.44 -6.27 -14.86
CA TYR A 149 9.65 -7.50 -14.95
C TYR A 149 9.73 -7.99 -16.39
N HIS A 150 10.70 -8.87 -16.67
CA HIS A 150 11.02 -9.26 -18.03
C HIS A 150 11.44 -10.73 -18.12
N LEU A 151 11.12 -11.38 -19.24
CA LEU A 151 11.66 -12.68 -19.60
C LEU A 151 12.81 -12.48 -20.59
N MET A 152 13.98 -13.02 -20.25
CA MET A 152 15.16 -12.97 -21.09
C MET A 152 15.45 -14.36 -21.61
N ASP A 153 15.52 -14.51 -22.95
CA ASP A 153 15.94 -15.74 -23.60
C ASP A 153 17.43 -15.94 -23.38
N LEU A 154 17.83 -17.14 -23.01
CA LEU A 154 19.23 -17.49 -22.78
C LEU A 154 19.64 -18.70 -23.63
N ASP A 155 20.86 -18.65 -24.14
CA ASP A 155 21.52 -19.86 -24.57
C ASP A 155 21.96 -20.68 -23.34
N PRO A 156 21.70 -22.01 -23.30
CA PRO A 156 22.13 -22.86 -22.20
C PRO A 156 23.63 -22.75 -21.85
N GLU A 157 24.48 -22.40 -22.83
CA GLU A 157 25.92 -22.23 -22.61
C GLU A 157 26.26 -20.92 -21.87
N GLU A 158 25.39 -19.90 -21.93
CA GLU A 158 25.59 -18.59 -21.26
C GLU A 158 25.24 -18.61 -19.76
N ILE A 159 24.46 -19.60 -19.33
CA ILE A 159 23.91 -19.67 -17.97
C ILE A 159 24.99 -19.71 -16.91
N CYS A 160 26.04 -20.50 -17.13
CA CYS A 160 27.14 -20.64 -16.18
C CYS A 160 27.88 -19.32 -15.92
N GLY A 161 27.92 -18.43 -16.94
CA GLY A 161 28.54 -17.12 -16.80
C GLY A 161 27.67 -16.10 -16.06
N LEU A 162 26.34 -16.24 -16.14
CA LEU A 162 25.40 -15.33 -15.49
C LEU A 162 25.13 -15.68 -14.02
N PHE A 163 25.23 -16.96 -13.66
CA PHE A 163 24.95 -17.45 -12.33
C PHE A 163 26.18 -18.16 -11.75
N PRO A 164 27.15 -17.44 -11.18
CA PRO A 164 28.30 -18.07 -10.55
C PRO A 164 27.83 -18.99 -9.41
N VAL A 165 28.29 -20.22 -9.41
CA VAL A 165 27.93 -21.22 -8.42
C VAL A 165 29.05 -21.34 -7.40
N GLU A 166 28.77 -21.01 -6.15
CA GLU A 166 29.67 -21.24 -5.03
C GLU A 166 29.23 -22.51 -4.28
N ARG A 167 30.18 -23.38 -3.98
CA ARG A 167 29.97 -24.50 -3.07
C ARG A 167 30.40 -24.13 -1.67
N LEU A 168 29.46 -24.12 -0.73
CA LEU A 168 29.78 -23.93 0.69
C LEU A 168 29.95 -25.31 1.36
N ASP A 169 31.14 -25.58 1.90
CA ASP A 169 31.32 -26.68 2.83
C ASP A 169 30.79 -26.26 4.21
N TRP A 170 29.64 -26.79 4.60
CA TRP A 170 28.94 -26.44 5.85
C TRP A 170 29.72 -26.85 7.12
N ARG A 171 30.73 -27.74 6.97
CA ARG A 171 31.56 -28.19 8.10
C ARG A 171 32.72 -27.23 8.38
N THR A 172 33.31 -26.67 7.32
CA THR A 172 34.47 -25.78 7.43
C THR A 172 34.11 -24.32 7.22
N TYR A 173 32.90 -24.03 6.70
CA TYR A 173 32.45 -22.72 6.23
C TYR A 173 33.33 -22.13 5.12
N GLU A 174 34.10 -22.98 4.44
CA GLU A 174 34.89 -22.56 3.30
C GLU A 174 34.05 -22.52 2.04
N LYS A 175 34.16 -21.42 1.30
CA LYS A 175 33.55 -21.24 -0.01
C LYS A 175 34.55 -21.66 -1.10
N ARG A 176 34.09 -22.44 -2.07
CA ARG A 176 34.86 -22.79 -3.28
C ARG A 176 34.01 -22.42 -4.50
N GLU A 177 34.61 -21.64 -5.40
CA GLU A 177 34.02 -21.41 -6.73
C GLU A 177 34.04 -22.74 -7.50
N ILE A 178 32.91 -23.08 -8.11
CA ILE A 178 32.81 -24.17 -9.07
C ILE A 178 32.90 -23.52 -10.45
N VAL A 179 34.02 -23.73 -11.10
CA VAL A 179 34.24 -23.29 -12.50
C VAL A 179 33.44 -24.18 -13.44
#